data_3e45b531a300704f41164a3d7a54cd54
#
_entry.id   3e45b531a300704f41164a3d7a54cd54
#
_cell.length_a   1.000
_cell.length_b   1.000
_cell.length_c   1.000
_cell.angle_alpha   90.00
_cell.angle_beta   90.00
_cell.angle_gamma   90.00
#
_symmetry.space_group_name_H-M   'P 1'
#
loop_
_entity.id
_entity.type
_entity.pdbx_description
1 polymer ?
#
loop_
_entity_poly.entity_id
_entity_poly.type
_entity_poly.pdbx_seq_one_letter_code
_entity_poly.pdbx_strand_id
1 'polypeptide(L)'
;MKNNYKIPWHIRQYVKRELMDYKDNKKLVEKYKSNIAAYKGDTRALLLVLARLKYIETVLDSLNKEDREAAEIIFIDQYTQSGAEIAKGLSKKAFYNAMNKVIYLVAREMDLL
;
A
#
# COMPACT_ATOMS: atom_id res chain seq x y z
N MET A 1 19.07 -14.30 0.92
CA MET A 1 18.34 -14.38 2.17
C MET A 1 16.90 -14.79 1.90
N LYS A 2 16.43 -15.76 2.64
CA LYS A 2 15.07 -16.27 2.47
C LYS A 2 14.05 -15.32 3.07
N ASN A 3 13.02 -14.98 2.32
CA ASN A 3 11.93 -14.18 2.81
C ASN A 3 10.99 -15.04 3.67
N ASN A 4 10.85 -14.71 4.94
CA ASN A 4 10.04 -15.47 5.91
C ASN A 4 8.65 -14.91 6.12
N TYR A 5 8.21 -13.97 5.29
CA TYR A 5 6.88 -13.38 5.42
C TYR A 5 5.82 -14.34 4.88
N LYS A 6 5.31 -15.18 5.78
CA LYS A 6 4.24 -16.12 5.46
C LYS A 6 2.90 -15.43 5.68
N ILE A 7 2.18 -15.21 4.59
CA ILE A 7 0.89 -14.52 4.63
C ILE A 7 -0.14 -15.41 3.92
N PRO A 8 -1.28 -15.71 4.57
CA PRO A 8 -2.36 -16.44 3.88
C PRO A 8 -2.74 -15.73 2.58
N TRP A 9 -2.98 -16.50 1.53
CA TRP A 9 -3.18 -15.97 0.19
C TRP A 9 -4.30 -14.92 0.12
N HIS A 10 -5.42 -15.16 0.77
CA HIS A 10 -6.56 -14.23 0.75
C HIS A 10 -6.24 -12.90 1.45
N ILE A 11 -5.47 -12.93 2.53
CA ILE A 11 -5.01 -11.72 3.22
C ILE A 11 -4.04 -10.96 2.34
N ARG A 12 -3.11 -11.66 1.70
CA ARG A 12 -2.14 -11.07 0.77
C ARG A 12 -2.84 -10.33 -0.36
N GLN A 13 -3.85 -10.94 -0.98
CA GLN A 13 -4.57 -10.32 -2.08
C GLN A 13 -5.36 -9.10 -1.63
N TYR A 14 -6.00 -9.18 -0.47
CA TYR A 14 -6.73 -8.06 0.11
C TYR A 14 -5.81 -6.85 0.36
N VAL A 15 -4.70 -7.07 1.07
CA VAL A 15 -3.75 -5.99 1.41
C VAL A 15 -3.10 -5.41 0.16
N LYS A 16 -2.73 -6.27 -0.80
CA LYS A 16 -2.16 -5.82 -2.06
C LYS A 16 -3.12 -4.90 -2.80
N ARG A 17 -4.41 -5.24 -2.85
CA ARG A 17 -5.44 -4.40 -3.48
C ARG A 17 -5.53 -3.04 -2.78
N GLU A 18 -5.58 -3.02 -1.46
CA GLU A 18 -5.63 -1.76 -0.70
C GLU A 18 -4.41 -0.89 -0.96
N LEU A 19 -3.23 -1.48 -1.06
CA LEU A 19 -2.01 -0.76 -1.40
C LEU A 19 -2.05 -0.21 -2.82
N MET A 20 -2.54 -0.99 -3.79
CA MET A 20 -2.67 -0.55 -5.18
C MET A 20 -3.70 0.57 -5.35
N ASP A 21 -4.73 0.59 -4.51
CA ASP A 21 -5.78 1.61 -4.52
C ASP A 21 -5.40 2.85 -3.68
N TYR A 22 -4.27 2.83 -2.99
CA TYR A 22 -3.87 3.87 -2.05
C TYR A 22 -3.89 5.27 -2.67
N LYS A 23 -3.31 5.43 -3.85
CA LYS A 23 -3.22 6.73 -4.52
C LYS A 23 -4.59 7.32 -4.82
N ASP A 24 -5.49 6.49 -5.37
CA ASP A 24 -6.84 6.93 -5.73
C ASP A 24 -7.68 7.19 -4.47
N ASN A 25 -7.55 6.33 -3.47
CA ASN A 25 -8.25 6.50 -2.19
C ASN A 25 -7.78 7.76 -1.47
N LYS A 26 -6.51 8.09 -1.54
CA LYS A 26 -5.96 9.31 -0.95
C LYS A 26 -6.55 10.55 -1.61
N LYS A 27 -6.66 10.56 -2.94
CA LYS A 27 -7.29 11.65 -3.68
C LYS A 27 -8.76 11.81 -3.29
N LEU A 28 -9.48 10.70 -3.16
CA LEU A 28 -10.88 10.72 -2.76
C LEU A 28 -11.05 11.34 -1.37
N VAL A 29 -10.26 10.91 -0.40
CA VAL A 29 -10.32 11.42 0.97
C VAL A 29 -9.95 12.90 1.01
N GLU A 30 -8.90 13.32 0.32
CA GLU A 30 -8.48 14.71 0.28
C GLU A 30 -9.56 15.62 -0.32
N LYS A 31 -10.27 15.14 -1.33
CA LYS A 31 -11.37 15.89 -1.94
C LYS A 31 -12.51 16.18 -0.96
N TYR A 32 -12.83 15.25 -0.07
CA TYR A 32 -13.96 15.38 0.85
C TYR A 32 -13.55 15.59 2.31
N LYS A 33 -12.28 15.74 2.60
CA LYS A 33 -11.73 15.85 3.94
C LYS A 33 -12.32 17.03 4.74
N SER A 34 -12.48 18.17 4.10
CA SER A 34 -12.98 19.38 4.73
C SER A 34 -14.51 19.50 4.68
N ASN A 35 -15.17 18.69 3.87
CA ASN A 35 -16.62 18.74 3.70
C ASN A 35 -17.18 17.36 3.36
N ILE A 36 -17.32 16.51 4.37
CA ILE A 36 -17.86 15.17 4.22
C ILE A 36 -19.32 15.21 3.74
N ALA A 37 -20.06 16.27 4.10
CA ALA A 37 -21.45 16.42 3.65
C ALA A 37 -21.58 16.58 2.13
N ALA A 38 -20.54 17.01 1.44
CA ALA A 38 -20.52 17.09 -0.02
C ALA A 38 -20.36 15.72 -0.70
N TYR A 39 -19.95 14.70 0.05
CA TYR A 39 -19.79 13.35 -0.47
C TYR A 39 -21.15 12.67 -0.62
N LYS A 40 -21.51 12.35 -1.86
CA LYS A 40 -22.81 11.78 -2.20
C LYS A 40 -22.88 10.26 -2.05
N GLY A 41 -21.77 9.61 -1.74
CA GLY A 41 -21.73 8.17 -1.50
C GLY A 41 -21.99 7.83 -0.04
N ASP A 42 -21.71 6.57 0.33
CA ASP A 42 -21.85 6.11 1.71
C ASP A 42 -20.72 6.72 2.57
N THR A 43 -21.09 7.56 3.53
CA THR A 43 -20.15 8.19 4.46
C THR A 43 -19.37 7.15 5.28
N ARG A 44 -20.02 6.02 5.63
CA ARG A 44 -19.32 4.94 6.34
C ARG A 44 -18.21 4.35 5.50
N ALA A 45 -18.45 4.14 4.21
CA ALA A 45 -17.43 3.65 3.29
C ALA A 45 -16.26 4.61 3.21
N LEU A 46 -16.52 5.91 3.16
CA LEU A 46 -15.48 6.93 3.14
C LEU A 46 -14.63 6.90 4.42
N LEU A 47 -15.26 6.73 5.57
CA LEU A 47 -14.55 6.63 6.85
C LEU A 47 -13.70 5.37 6.94
N LEU A 48 -14.17 4.25 6.36
CA LEU A 48 -13.40 3.02 6.30
C LEU A 48 -12.17 3.19 5.40
N VAL A 49 -12.32 3.87 4.27
CA VAL A 49 -11.20 4.19 3.38
C VAL A 49 -10.18 5.03 4.13
N LEU A 50 -10.62 6.05 4.87
CA LEU A 50 -9.73 6.89 5.68
C LEU A 50 -8.94 6.06 6.70
N ALA A 51 -9.61 5.14 7.41
CA ALA A 51 -8.95 4.26 8.38
C ALA A 51 -7.86 3.40 7.73
N ARG A 52 -8.17 2.80 6.56
CA ARG A 52 -7.21 1.99 5.81
C ARG A 52 -6.01 2.79 5.33
N LEU A 53 -6.24 4.03 4.87
CA LEU A 53 -5.17 4.92 4.49
C LEU A 53 -4.22 5.19 5.65
N LYS A 54 -4.74 5.38 6.85
CA LYS A 54 -3.91 5.60 8.05
C LYS A 54 -3.02 4.40 8.35
N TYR A 55 -3.52 3.18 8.22
CA TYR A 55 -2.70 1.98 8.40
C TYR A 55 -1.54 1.94 7.40
N ILE A 56 -1.84 2.22 6.12
CA ILE A 56 -0.83 2.22 5.07
C ILE A 56 0.19 3.33 5.31
N GLU A 57 -0.25 4.54 5.63
CA GLU A 57 0.64 5.67 5.88
C GLU A 57 1.55 5.43 7.09
N THR A 58 1.02 4.82 8.15
CA THR A 58 1.82 4.42 9.32
C THR A 58 2.96 3.50 8.91
N VAL A 59 2.67 2.51 8.07
CA VAL A 59 3.70 1.58 7.58
C VAL A 59 4.70 2.29 6.69
N LEU A 60 4.25 3.07 5.72
CA LEU A 60 5.14 3.79 4.81
C LEU A 60 6.07 4.75 5.57
N ASP A 61 5.56 5.43 6.58
CA ASP A 61 6.36 6.35 7.41
C ASP A 61 7.38 5.63 8.28
N SER A 62 7.14 4.35 8.59
CA SER A 62 8.06 3.53 9.38
C SER A 62 9.19 2.92 8.56
N LEU A 63 9.08 2.91 7.24
CA LEU A 63 10.07 2.32 6.36
C LEU A 63 11.33 3.19 6.27
N ASN A 64 12.50 2.55 6.10
CA ASN A 64 13.71 3.29 5.77
C ASN A 64 13.58 3.85 4.35
N LYS A 65 14.51 4.74 3.98
CA LYS A 65 14.47 5.42 2.69
C LYS A 65 14.42 4.46 1.51
N GLU A 66 15.23 3.42 1.53
CA GLU A 66 15.34 2.44 0.47
C GLU A 66 14.04 1.66 0.27
N ASP A 67 13.50 1.14 1.36
CA ASP A 67 12.24 0.38 1.35
C ASP A 67 11.07 1.26 0.94
N ARG A 68 11.05 2.51 1.39
CA ARG A 68 10.01 3.46 1.03
C ARG A 68 10.05 3.78 -0.46
N GLU A 69 11.21 4.04 -1.01
CA GLU A 69 11.36 4.28 -2.46
C GLU A 69 10.85 3.08 -3.28
N ALA A 70 11.22 1.86 -2.85
CA ALA A 70 10.74 0.64 -3.50
C ALA A 70 9.21 0.52 -3.40
N ALA A 71 8.64 0.80 -2.24
CA ALA A 71 7.20 0.75 -2.04
C ALA A 71 6.46 1.77 -2.94
N GLU A 72 7.02 2.96 -3.10
CA GLU A 72 6.45 3.98 -4.00
C GLU A 72 6.48 3.52 -5.45
N ILE A 73 7.58 2.95 -5.90
CA ILE A 73 7.70 2.40 -7.25
C ILE A 73 6.66 1.32 -7.51
N ILE A 74 6.47 0.43 -6.57
CA ILE A 74 5.58 -0.74 -6.72
C ILE A 74 4.10 -0.36 -6.60
N PHE A 75 3.73 0.37 -5.55
CA PHE A 75 2.33 0.55 -5.18
C PHE A 75 1.75 1.91 -5.59
N ILE A 76 2.55 2.95 -5.62
CA ILE A 76 2.08 4.31 -5.95
C ILE A 76 2.25 4.57 -7.44
N ASP A 77 3.47 4.43 -7.95
CA ASP A 77 3.77 4.61 -9.36
C ASP A 77 3.38 3.40 -10.21
N GLN A 78 3.21 2.26 -9.56
CA GLN A 78 2.70 1.03 -10.14
C GLN A 78 3.49 0.51 -11.34
N TYR A 79 4.81 0.57 -11.24
CA TYR A 79 5.67 -0.07 -12.22
C TYR A 79 5.51 -1.59 -12.18
N THR A 80 5.54 -2.21 -13.35
CA THR A 80 5.71 -3.67 -13.42
C THR A 80 7.10 -4.04 -12.93
N GLN A 81 7.32 -5.31 -12.61
CA GLN A 81 8.65 -5.75 -12.19
C GLN A 81 9.71 -5.45 -13.26
N SER A 82 9.40 -5.74 -14.52
CA SER A 82 10.33 -5.44 -15.63
C SER A 82 10.53 -3.95 -15.82
N GLY A 83 9.48 -3.16 -15.72
CA GLY A 83 9.56 -1.70 -15.82
C GLY A 83 10.38 -1.09 -14.69
N ALA A 84 10.23 -1.58 -13.48
CA ALA A 84 10.99 -1.12 -12.32
C ALA A 84 12.48 -1.44 -12.48
N GLU A 85 12.80 -2.60 -13.00
CA GLU A 85 14.20 -2.99 -13.25
C GLU A 85 14.84 -2.09 -14.30
N ILE A 86 14.16 -1.85 -15.40
CA ILE A 86 14.69 -1.04 -16.51
C ILE A 86 14.79 0.44 -16.15
N ALA A 87 13.71 1.00 -15.59
CA ALA A 87 13.60 2.45 -15.38
C ALA A 87 14.20 2.92 -14.04
N LYS A 88 14.19 2.06 -13.02
CA LYS A 88 14.59 2.44 -11.65
C LYS A 88 15.75 1.61 -11.09
N GLY A 89 16.24 0.63 -11.83
CA GLY A 89 17.33 -0.23 -11.38
C GLY A 89 16.92 -1.15 -10.22
N LEU A 90 15.63 -1.38 -10.03
CA LEU A 90 15.11 -2.23 -8.96
C LEU A 90 15.06 -3.68 -9.45
N SER A 91 15.97 -4.52 -8.96
CA SER A 91 16.06 -5.91 -9.39
C SER A 91 14.79 -6.68 -9.07
N LYS A 92 14.56 -7.79 -9.78
CA LYS A 92 13.42 -8.67 -9.53
C LYS A 92 13.34 -9.11 -8.07
N LYS A 93 14.48 -9.53 -7.52
CA LYS A 93 14.57 -9.97 -6.12
C LYS A 93 14.20 -8.84 -5.16
N ALA A 94 14.76 -7.65 -5.36
CA ALA A 94 14.47 -6.49 -4.52
C ALA A 94 13.01 -6.06 -4.65
N PHE A 95 12.45 -6.11 -5.85
CA PHE A 95 11.05 -5.80 -6.11
C PHE A 95 10.11 -6.68 -5.28
N TYR A 96 10.27 -8.01 -5.37
CA TYR A 96 9.39 -8.93 -4.64
C TYR A 96 9.65 -8.96 -3.14
N ASN A 97 10.89 -8.76 -2.70
CA ASN A 97 11.20 -8.64 -1.28
C ASN A 97 10.53 -7.42 -0.67
N ALA A 98 10.60 -6.27 -1.34
CA ALA A 98 9.95 -5.04 -0.88
C ALA A 98 8.42 -5.19 -0.87
N MET A 99 7.86 -5.76 -1.94
CA MET A 99 6.42 -6.02 -2.03
C MET A 99 5.96 -6.87 -0.84
N ASN A 100 6.61 -8.00 -0.60
CA ASN A 100 6.24 -8.92 0.47
C ASN A 100 6.38 -8.28 1.85
N LYS A 101 7.44 -7.52 2.08
CA LYS A 101 7.66 -6.82 3.34
C LYS A 101 6.56 -5.81 3.63
N VAL A 102 6.21 -4.98 2.66
CA VAL A 102 5.18 -3.96 2.83
C VAL A 102 3.81 -4.59 3.06
N ILE A 103 3.46 -5.61 2.28
CA ILE A 103 2.20 -6.33 2.47
C ILE A 103 2.12 -6.93 3.89
N TYR A 104 3.20 -7.54 4.35
CA TYR A 104 3.27 -8.13 5.70
C TYR A 104 3.06 -7.06 6.78
N LEU A 105 3.78 -5.94 6.68
CA LEU A 105 3.69 -4.87 7.69
C LEU A 105 2.30 -4.23 7.71
N VAL A 106 1.69 -4.03 6.56
CA VAL A 106 0.32 -3.48 6.48
C VAL A 106 -0.68 -4.48 7.05
N ALA A 107 -0.55 -5.76 6.73
CA ALA A 107 -1.43 -6.80 7.27
C ALA A 107 -1.35 -6.85 8.81
N ARG A 108 -0.16 -6.70 9.38
CA ARG A 108 0.03 -6.62 10.83
C ARG A 108 -0.61 -5.36 11.41
N GLU A 109 -0.40 -4.22 10.76
CA GLU A 109 -0.97 -2.96 11.23
C GLU A 109 -2.50 -3.00 11.22
N MET A 110 -3.09 -3.67 10.23
CA MET A 110 -4.54 -3.87 10.14
C MET A 110 -5.06 -5.00 11.05
N ASP A 111 -4.19 -5.62 11.83
CA ASP A 111 -4.52 -6.72 12.73
C ASP A 111 -5.12 -7.93 12.00
N LEU A 112 -4.60 -8.23 10.83
CA LEU A 112 -5.03 -9.37 10.00
C LEU A 112 -4.15 -10.61 10.17
N LEU A 113 -3.06 -10.48 10.89
CA LEU A 113 -2.11 -11.56 11.17
C LEU A 113 -1.96 -11.82 12.65
#